data_f499f42532bfd9132d40db5adab1c006
#
_entry.id   f499f42532bfd9132d40db5adab1c006
#
_cell.length_a   1.000
_cell.length_b   1.000
_cell.length_c   1.000
_cell.angle_alpha   90.00
_cell.angle_beta   90.00
_cell.angle_gamma   90.00
#
_symmetry.space_group_name_H-M   'P 1'
#
loop_
_entity.id
_entity.type
_entity.pdbx_description
1 polymer ?
#
loop_
_entity_poly.entity_id
_entity_poly.type
_entity_poly.pdbx_seq_one_letter_code
_entity_poly.pdbx_strand_id
1 'polypeptide(L)'
;MEMLHPEWSYQAVLYEMNVRQLTAEGTLRAAAAKLGFLCDMGIDAVWLMPVYPIGVEGRKGSLGSYYSVRDYCAVDPCLGTMEDFDAFVAEAHRLGMKVLLDWIANHTARDARWVTEKPASWYERDASGAPAVPWDWTDTAKLNYAEREVWRAQGDAMEFWVREHSVDGFRCDMAMLVPIEFWNETAQRLRRVKPDLFMLAEAEETFSTGEPSTPAMRGRCTT
;
A
#
# COMPACT_ATOMS: atom_id res chain seq x y z
N MET A 1 17.21 9.45 16.80
CA MET A 1 16.88 10.42 15.72
C MET A 1 15.37 10.37 15.57
N GLU A 2 14.71 11.43 15.98
CA GLU A 2 13.26 11.54 15.91
C GLU A 2 12.82 11.40 14.45
N MET A 3 12.01 10.39 14.12
CA MET A 3 11.47 10.23 12.77
C MET A 3 10.32 11.22 12.62
N LEU A 4 10.66 12.46 12.28
CA LEU A 4 9.68 13.48 11.96
C LEU A 4 8.94 13.09 10.68
N HIS A 5 7.65 13.34 10.63
CA HIS A 5 6.90 13.32 9.38
C HIS A 5 7.52 14.33 8.40
N PRO A 6 7.48 14.09 7.09
CA PRO A 6 7.94 15.08 6.12
C PRO A 6 7.13 16.37 6.29
N GLU A 7 7.78 17.51 6.17
CA GLU A 7 7.19 18.82 6.47
C GLU A 7 5.88 19.07 5.73
N TRP A 8 5.81 18.63 4.46
CA TRP A 8 4.62 18.77 3.63
C TRP A 8 3.38 18.08 4.21
N SER A 9 3.55 17.01 5.02
CA SER A 9 2.43 16.21 5.52
C SER A 9 1.68 16.83 6.72
N TYR A 10 2.25 17.82 7.40
CA TYR A 10 1.65 18.39 8.63
C TYR A 10 0.36 19.17 8.38
N GLN A 11 0.22 19.76 7.20
CA GLN A 11 -0.96 20.54 6.82
C GLN A 11 -1.63 19.99 5.56
N ALA A 12 -1.18 18.84 5.06
CA ALA A 12 -1.69 18.26 3.82
C ALA A 12 -3.13 17.79 3.98
N VAL A 13 -3.95 18.15 3.01
CA VAL A 13 -5.28 17.57 2.81
C VAL A 13 -5.15 16.35 1.93
N LEU A 14 -5.51 15.19 2.49
CA LEU A 14 -5.42 13.90 1.83
C LEU A 14 -6.77 13.50 1.24
N TYR A 15 -6.76 13.05 -0.02
CA TYR A 15 -7.93 12.51 -0.69
C TYR A 15 -7.74 11.03 -1.00
N GLU A 16 -8.58 10.17 -0.42
CA GLU A 16 -8.64 8.76 -0.77
C GLU A 16 -9.32 8.59 -2.12
N MET A 17 -8.63 7.98 -3.08
CA MET A 17 -9.11 7.82 -4.44
C MET A 17 -9.34 6.36 -4.82
N ASN A 18 -10.59 6.02 -5.05
CA ASN A 18 -10.95 4.76 -5.69
C ASN A 18 -10.97 4.97 -7.22
N VAL A 19 -9.88 4.60 -7.89
CA VAL A 19 -9.72 4.78 -9.34
C VAL A 19 -10.86 4.13 -10.13
N ARG A 20 -11.27 2.91 -9.75
CA ARG A 20 -12.33 2.15 -10.43
C ARG A 20 -13.70 2.81 -10.35
N GLN A 21 -13.92 3.69 -9.36
CA GLN A 21 -15.24 4.32 -9.11
C GLN A 21 -15.24 5.84 -9.35
N LEU A 22 -14.08 6.45 -9.55
CA LEU A 22 -13.96 7.91 -9.68
C LEU A 22 -14.61 8.45 -10.97
N THR A 23 -14.51 7.68 -12.04
CA THR A 23 -15.04 8.04 -13.37
C THR A 23 -15.81 6.87 -13.96
N ALA A 24 -16.59 7.12 -15.01
CA ALA A 24 -17.32 6.06 -15.72
C ALA A 24 -16.38 5.02 -16.36
N GLU A 25 -15.20 5.45 -16.79
CA GLU A 25 -14.17 4.59 -17.39
C GLU A 25 -13.45 3.74 -16.34
N GLY A 26 -13.33 4.23 -15.10
CA GLY A 26 -12.67 3.55 -14.00
C GLY A 26 -11.18 3.30 -14.20
N THR A 27 -10.48 4.18 -14.94
CA THR A 27 -9.06 4.01 -15.31
C THR A 27 -8.16 5.09 -14.74
N LEU A 28 -6.87 4.81 -14.61
CA LEU A 28 -5.84 5.77 -14.17
C LEU A 28 -5.78 6.99 -15.10
N ARG A 29 -5.91 6.78 -16.41
CA ARG A 29 -5.93 7.88 -17.39
C ARG A 29 -7.12 8.82 -17.17
N ALA A 30 -8.31 8.28 -16.93
CA ALA A 30 -9.50 9.08 -16.64
C ALA A 30 -9.40 9.76 -15.27
N ALA A 31 -8.81 9.07 -14.27
CA ALA A 31 -8.54 9.64 -12.95
C ALA A 31 -7.55 10.81 -13.01
N ALA A 32 -6.48 10.70 -13.81
CA ALA A 32 -5.50 11.78 -14.02
C ALA A 32 -6.17 13.08 -14.50
N ALA A 33 -7.19 12.99 -15.35
CA ALA A 33 -7.95 14.15 -15.82
C ALA A 33 -8.75 14.88 -14.70
N LYS A 34 -8.90 14.26 -13.52
CA LYS A 34 -9.58 14.86 -12.35
C LYS A 34 -8.61 15.55 -11.38
N LEU A 35 -7.30 15.33 -11.51
CA LEU A 35 -6.33 15.86 -10.57
C LEU A 35 -6.33 17.40 -10.51
N GLY A 36 -6.50 18.08 -11.64
CA GLY A 36 -6.61 19.54 -11.65
C GLY A 36 -7.77 20.05 -10.81
N PHE A 37 -8.95 19.41 -10.92
CA PHE A 37 -10.10 19.75 -10.09
C PHE A 37 -9.84 19.52 -8.59
N LEU A 38 -9.18 18.41 -8.23
CA LEU A 38 -8.82 18.11 -6.84
C LEU A 38 -7.79 19.13 -6.31
N CYS A 39 -6.81 19.50 -7.11
CA CYS A 39 -5.84 20.53 -6.78
C CYS A 39 -6.54 21.89 -6.52
N ASP A 40 -7.47 22.29 -7.37
CA ASP A 40 -8.26 23.53 -7.22
C ASP A 40 -9.15 23.52 -5.94
N MET A 41 -9.52 22.33 -5.45
CA MET A 41 -10.20 22.14 -4.17
C MET A 41 -9.27 22.23 -2.96
N GLY A 42 -7.96 22.32 -3.16
CA GLY A 42 -6.96 22.36 -2.10
C GLY A 42 -6.52 20.98 -1.58
N ILE A 43 -6.62 19.93 -2.42
CA ILE A 43 -6.07 18.61 -2.10
C ILE A 43 -4.55 18.63 -2.38
N ASP A 44 -3.76 18.31 -1.36
CA ASP A 44 -2.29 18.28 -1.44
C ASP A 44 -1.73 16.90 -1.80
N ALA A 45 -2.47 15.84 -1.45
CA ALA A 45 -2.03 14.48 -1.73
C ALA A 45 -3.22 13.57 -2.07
N VAL A 46 -3.01 12.65 -2.99
CA VAL A 46 -3.95 11.57 -3.29
C VAL A 46 -3.40 10.25 -2.74
N TRP A 47 -4.25 9.53 -2.01
CA TRP A 47 -4.00 8.17 -1.61
C TRP A 47 -4.84 7.26 -2.52
N LEU A 48 -4.16 6.53 -3.41
CA LEU A 48 -4.80 5.55 -4.28
C LEU A 48 -5.13 4.29 -3.49
N MET A 49 -6.41 3.91 -3.45
CA MET A 49 -6.80 2.54 -3.07
C MET A 49 -5.99 1.54 -3.91
N PRO A 50 -5.84 0.27 -3.45
CA PRO A 50 -4.91 -0.66 -4.10
C PRO A 50 -5.10 -0.73 -5.62
N VAL A 51 -4.01 -0.52 -6.35
CA VAL A 51 -3.98 -0.51 -7.83
C VAL A 51 -3.48 -1.83 -8.42
N TYR A 52 -3.17 -2.80 -7.56
CA TYR A 52 -2.56 -4.07 -7.94
C TYR A 52 -3.56 -5.04 -8.56
N PRO A 53 -3.09 -6.02 -9.37
CA PRO A 53 -3.92 -7.11 -9.84
C PRO A 53 -4.57 -7.86 -8.68
N ILE A 54 -5.86 -8.13 -8.80
CA ILE A 54 -6.68 -8.79 -7.78
C ILE A 54 -6.68 -10.31 -8.02
N GLY A 55 -6.56 -11.09 -6.93
CA GLY A 55 -6.65 -12.54 -6.97
C GLY A 55 -7.97 -13.05 -7.55
N VAL A 56 -7.95 -14.27 -8.07
CA VAL A 56 -9.12 -14.95 -8.66
C VAL A 56 -9.65 -16.04 -7.72
N GLU A 57 -8.74 -16.74 -7.02
CA GLU A 57 -9.11 -17.82 -6.11
C GLU A 57 -9.85 -17.27 -4.88
N GLY A 58 -11.04 -17.78 -4.63
CA GLY A 58 -11.87 -17.34 -3.51
C GLY A 58 -12.46 -15.93 -3.65
N ARG A 59 -12.36 -15.33 -4.84
CA ARG A 59 -12.79 -13.95 -5.14
C ARG A 59 -14.21 -13.69 -4.66
N LYS A 60 -14.39 -12.61 -3.91
CA LYS A 60 -15.69 -12.13 -3.47
C LYS A 60 -16.29 -11.18 -4.51
N GLY A 61 -17.51 -11.49 -4.97
CA GLY A 61 -18.18 -10.73 -6.03
C GLY A 61 -17.49 -10.86 -7.40
N SER A 62 -17.97 -10.12 -8.38
CA SER A 62 -17.48 -10.22 -9.77
C SER A 62 -16.09 -9.60 -9.99
N LEU A 63 -15.80 -8.53 -9.27
CA LEU A 63 -14.56 -7.75 -9.44
C LEU A 63 -13.47 -8.07 -8.40
N GLY A 64 -13.84 -8.71 -7.28
CA GLY A 64 -12.92 -9.02 -6.19
C GLY A 64 -12.62 -7.83 -5.28
N SER A 65 -11.93 -8.13 -4.18
CA SER A 65 -11.43 -7.13 -3.22
C SER A 65 -10.13 -6.52 -3.73
N TYR A 66 -9.99 -5.21 -3.67
CA TYR A 66 -8.74 -4.50 -3.93
C TYR A 66 -7.60 -4.98 -3.03
N TYR A 67 -7.95 -5.43 -1.81
CA TYR A 67 -7.00 -5.87 -0.79
C TYR A 67 -6.53 -7.32 -0.98
N SER A 68 -7.07 -8.06 -1.96
CA SER A 68 -6.59 -9.39 -2.35
C SER A 68 -5.52 -9.26 -3.43
N VAL A 69 -4.30 -8.85 -3.02
CA VAL A 69 -3.20 -8.51 -3.93
C VAL A 69 -2.56 -9.75 -4.52
N ARG A 70 -2.55 -9.84 -5.85
CA ARG A 70 -1.94 -10.94 -6.60
C ARG A 70 -0.48 -10.70 -6.96
N ASP A 71 -0.13 -9.45 -7.28
CA ASP A 71 1.23 -9.03 -7.62
C ASP A 71 1.48 -7.60 -7.13
N TYR A 72 2.47 -7.43 -6.24
CA TYR A 72 2.78 -6.13 -5.66
C TYR A 72 3.51 -5.15 -6.59
N CYS A 73 4.05 -5.64 -7.71
CA CYS A 73 4.85 -4.83 -8.64
C CYS A 73 4.17 -4.67 -10.01
N ALA A 74 2.84 -4.75 -10.04
CA ALA A 74 2.06 -4.60 -11.26
C ALA A 74 0.83 -3.72 -11.03
N VAL A 75 0.34 -3.09 -12.09
CA VAL A 75 -0.95 -2.39 -12.13
C VAL A 75 -2.01 -3.36 -12.63
N ASP A 76 -3.21 -3.31 -12.03
CA ASP A 76 -4.36 -4.10 -12.50
C ASP A 76 -4.71 -3.66 -13.94
N PRO A 77 -4.75 -4.59 -14.90
CA PRO A 77 -5.08 -4.26 -16.30
C PRO A 77 -6.44 -3.57 -16.48
N CYS A 78 -7.37 -3.75 -15.54
CA CYS A 78 -8.65 -3.04 -15.55
C CYS A 78 -8.49 -1.53 -15.27
N LEU A 79 -7.43 -1.12 -14.58
CA LEU A 79 -7.15 0.28 -14.28
C LEU A 79 -6.27 0.95 -15.35
N GLY A 80 -5.52 0.17 -16.13
CA GLY A 80 -4.60 0.65 -17.16
C GLY A 80 -3.27 -0.09 -17.16
N THR A 81 -2.25 0.57 -17.68
CA THR A 81 -0.87 0.06 -17.75
C THR A 81 0.03 0.73 -16.71
N MET A 82 1.27 0.27 -16.59
CA MET A 82 2.29 0.94 -15.77
C MET A 82 2.60 2.35 -16.29
N GLU A 83 2.59 2.52 -17.62
CA GLU A 83 2.78 3.83 -18.25
C GLU A 83 1.61 4.79 -17.93
N ASP A 84 0.38 4.29 -17.81
CA ASP A 84 -0.77 5.09 -17.36
C ASP A 84 -0.62 5.50 -15.89
N PHE A 85 -0.04 4.63 -15.05
CA PHE A 85 0.28 4.96 -13.67
C PHE A 85 1.37 6.02 -13.58
N ASP A 86 2.46 5.89 -14.33
CA ASP A 86 3.54 6.87 -14.37
C ASP A 86 3.04 8.24 -14.86
N ALA A 87 2.17 8.25 -15.86
CA ALA A 87 1.54 9.47 -16.34
C ALA A 87 0.64 10.12 -15.28
N PHE A 88 -0.09 9.32 -14.48
CA PHE A 88 -0.88 9.81 -13.36
C PHE A 88 0.01 10.45 -12.29
N VAL A 89 1.10 9.79 -11.88
CA VAL A 89 2.05 10.32 -10.89
C VAL A 89 2.71 11.60 -11.41
N ALA A 90 3.15 11.61 -12.66
CA ALA A 90 3.76 12.79 -13.29
C ALA A 90 2.78 13.99 -13.31
N GLU A 91 1.52 13.77 -13.63
CA GLU A 91 0.50 14.84 -13.62
C GLU A 91 0.20 15.33 -12.19
N ALA A 92 0.12 14.44 -11.20
CA ALA A 92 -0.02 14.84 -9.79
C ALA A 92 1.15 15.72 -9.36
N HIS A 93 2.38 15.32 -9.65
CA HIS A 93 3.58 16.09 -9.32
C HIS A 93 3.64 17.43 -10.07
N ARG A 94 3.20 17.47 -11.33
CA ARG A 94 3.11 18.74 -12.09
C ARG A 94 2.17 19.75 -11.42
N LEU A 95 1.13 19.26 -10.74
CA LEU A 95 0.18 20.07 -9.99
C LEU A 95 0.65 20.36 -8.54
N GLY A 96 1.84 19.87 -8.15
CA GLY A 96 2.37 20.01 -6.80
C GLY A 96 1.77 19.04 -5.78
N MET A 97 0.96 18.08 -6.23
CA MET A 97 0.33 17.06 -5.38
C MET A 97 1.27 15.88 -5.14
N LYS A 98 1.06 15.19 -4.01
CA LYS A 98 1.75 13.94 -3.64
C LYS A 98 0.88 12.73 -3.96
N VAL A 99 1.52 11.57 -4.19
CA VAL A 99 0.83 10.30 -4.47
C VAL A 99 1.25 9.24 -3.46
N LEU A 100 0.27 8.68 -2.75
CA LEU A 100 0.44 7.56 -1.84
C LEU A 100 -0.22 6.32 -2.42
N LEU A 101 0.40 5.15 -2.23
CA LEU A 101 -0.22 3.86 -2.53
C LEU A 101 -0.75 3.20 -1.26
N ASP A 102 -1.87 2.52 -1.36
CA ASP A 102 -2.33 1.60 -0.33
C ASP A 102 -1.44 0.36 -0.32
N TRP A 103 -0.94 -0.06 0.85
CA TRP A 103 0.00 -1.16 0.98
C TRP A 103 -0.51 -2.24 1.93
N ILE A 104 -0.74 -3.42 1.38
CA ILE A 104 -1.31 -4.57 2.07
C ILE A 104 -0.18 -5.50 2.50
N ALA A 105 0.40 -5.27 3.69
CA ALA A 105 1.53 -6.06 4.17
C ALA A 105 1.13 -7.33 4.91
N ASN A 106 -0.10 -7.41 5.45
CA ASN A 106 -0.52 -8.55 6.28
C ASN A 106 -0.78 -9.83 5.48
N HIS A 107 -1.23 -9.73 4.24
CA HIS A 107 -1.68 -10.88 3.44
C HIS A 107 -1.53 -10.61 1.95
N THR A 108 -1.64 -11.67 1.15
CA THR A 108 -1.76 -11.59 -0.31
C THR A 108 -3.08 -12.23 -0.77
N ALA A 109 -3.37 -12.21 -2.07
CA ALA A 109 -4.35 -13.11 -2.65
C ALA A 109 -3.94 -14.58 -2.46
N ARG A 110 -4.91 -15.51 -2.52
CA ARG A 110 -4.64 -16.96 -2.41
C ARG A 110 -3.86 -17.51 -3.62
N ASP A 111 -4.03 -16.89 -4.78
CA ASP A 111 -3.34 -17.19 -6.03
C ASP A 111 -2.26 -16.14 -6.37
N ALA A 112 -1.74 -15.45 -5.34
CA ALA A 112 -0.60 -14.56 -5.53
C ALA A 112 0.63 -15.34 -6.03
N ARG A 113 1.48 -14.69 -6.84
CA ARG A 113 2.71 -15.30 -7.35
C ARG A 113 3.58 -15.88 -6.24
N TRP A 114 3.65 -15.21 -5.10
CA TRP A 114 4.42 -15.67 -3.96
C TRP A 114 3.92 -17.00 -3.37
N VAL A 115 2.64 -17.32 -3.47
CA VAL A 115 2.09 -18.61 -2.99
C VAL A 115 2.70 -19.78 -3.73
N THR A 116 2.98 -19.63 -5.02
CA THR A 116 3.54 -20.69 -5.90
C THR A 116 5.04 -20.60 -6.10
N GLU A 117 5.62 -19.39 -6.07
CA GLU A 117 7.02 -19.15 -6.40
C GLU A 117 7.95 -19.14 -5.17
N LYS A 118 7.39 -18.97 -3.96
CA LYS A 118 8.16 -18.83 -2.71
C LYS A 118 7.98 -20.03 -1.78
N PRO A 119 8.91 -20.23 -0.82
CA PRO A 119 8.77 -21.31 0.15
C PRO A 119 7.43 -21.26 0.88
N ALA A 120 6.88 -22.45 1.16
CA ALA A 120 5.62 -22.57 1.88
C ALA A 120 5.60 -21.89 3.26
N SER A 121 6.78 -21.73 3.88
CA SER A 121 6.98 -21.05 5.17
C SER A 121 6.71 -19.53 5.12
N TRP A 122 6.63 -18.94 3.92
CA TRP A 122 6.29 -17.52 3.78
C TRP A 122 4.86 -17.19 4.23
N TYR A 123 4.03 -18.22 4.34
CA TYR A 123 2.64 -18.07 4.77
C TYR A 123 2.40 -18.82 6.08
N GLU A 124 1.65 -18.21 7.00
CA GLU A 124 1.10 -18.94 8.14
C GLU A 124 0.24 -20.10 7.64
N ARG A 125 0.19 -21.20 8.39
CA ARG A 125 -0.54 -22.41 8.02
C ARG A 125 -1.66 -22.69 9.00
N ASP A 126 -2.80 -23.12 8.46
CA ASP A 126 -3.90 -23.65 9.24
C ASP A 126 -3.64 -25.12 9.65
N ALA A 127 -4.58 -25.70 10.38
CA ALA A 127 -4.49 -27.09 10.85
C ALA A 127 -4.46 -28.14 9.71
N SER A 128 -4.88 -27.77 8.50
CA SER A 128 -4.82 -28.64 7.32
C SER A 128 -3.50 -28.52 6.56
N GLY A 129 -2.64 -27.56 6.93
CA GLY A 129 -1.41 -27.21 6.25
C GLY A 129 -1.59 -26.28 5.04
N ALA A 130 -2.79 -25.78 4.81
CA ALA A 130 -3.04 -24.73 3.79
C ALA A 130 -2.61 -23.35 4.31
N PRO A 131 -2.39 -22.35 3.42
CA PRO A 131 -2.18 -20.97 3.87
C PRO A 131 -3.34 -20.49 4.74
N ALA A 132 -3.03 -19.95 5.92
CA ALA A 132 -4.03 -19.46 6.85
C ALA A 132 -4.79 -18.27 6.27
N VAL A 133 -6.06 -18.19 6.56
CA VAL A 133 -6.95 -17.09 6.18
C VAL A 133 -7.12 -16.19 7.40
N PRO A 134 -6.76 -14.88 7.32
CA PRO A 134 -7.06 -13.96 8.40
C PRO A 134 -8.56 -13.72 8.49
N TRP A 135 -9.15 -13.95 9.66
CA TRP A 135 -10.59 -13.79 9.93
C TRP A 135 -11.48 -14.47 8.86
N ASP A 136 -12.40 -13.71 8.27
CA ASP A 136 -13.32 -14.13 7.20
C ASP A 136 -12.89 -13.69 5.79
N TRP A 137 -11.63 -13.27 5.63
CA TRP A 137 -11.07 -12.81 4.33
C TRP A 137 -10.64 -13.97 3.47
N THR A 138 -11.64 -14.80 3.08
CA THR A 138 -11.46 -16.11 2.43
C THR A 138 -10.75 -16.08 1.10
N ASP A 139 -10.59 -14.92 0.48
CA ASP A 139 -9.85 -14.65 -0.74
C ASP A 139 -8.37 -14.30 -0.52
N THR A 140 -7.89 -14.38 0.73
CA THR A 140 -6.53 -14.00 1.09
C THR A 140 -5.73 -15.13 1.75
N ALA A 141 -4.41 -14.96 1.80
CA ALA A 141 -3.43 -15.85 2.42
C ALA A 141 -2.51 -15.02 3.33
N LYS A 142 -2.45 -15.36 4.64
CA LYS A 142 -1.71 -14.60 5.64
C LYS A 142 -0.22 -14.81 5.51
N LEU A 143 0.56 -13.73 5.42
CA LEU A 143 2.02 -13.75 5.39
C LEU A 143 2.60 -14.09 6.77
N ASN A 144 3.72 -14.81 6.78
CA ASN A 144 4.43 -15.21 7.97
C ASN A 144 5.64 -14.31 8.23
N TYR A 145 5.49 -13.35 9.13
CA TYR A 145 6.56 -12.41 9.50
C TYR A 145 7.65 -13.00 10.42
N ALA A 146 7.59 -14.28 10.80
CA ALA A 146 8.75 -14.99 11.34
C ALA A 146 9.83 -15.20 10.28
N GLU A 147 9.48 -15.19 8.99
CA GLU A 147 10.38 -15.31 7.87
C GLU A 147 10.95 -13.95 7.45
N ARG A 148 12.24 -13.73 7.68
CA ARG A 148 12.91 -12.46 7.33
C ARG A 148 12.94 -12.18 5.82
N GLU A 149 12.78 -13.20 5.00
CA GLU A 149 12.69 -13.03 3.53
C GLU A 149 11.37 -12.38 3.10
N VAL A 150 10.28 -12.59 3.85
CA VAL A 150 9.02 -11.86 3.64
C VAL A 150 9.26 -10.36 3.85
N TRP A 151 10.01 -9.96 4.89
CA TRP A 151 10.36 -8.57 5.15
C TRP A 151 11.12 -7.94 3.99
N ARG A 152 12.11 -8.67 3.46
CA ARG A 152 12.91 -8.20 2.32
C ARG A 152 12.05 -8.02 1.08
N ALA A 153 11.24 -9.02 0.75
CA ALA A 153 10.40 -8.99 -0.44
C ALA A 153 9.34 -7.88 -0.39
N GLN A 154 8.73 -7.66 0.77
CA GLN A 154 7.81 -6.55 0.98
C GLN A 154 8.55 -5.20 0.82
N GLY A 155 9.71 -5.05 1.46
CA GLY A 155 10.53 -3.86 1.35
C GLY A 155 11.05 -3.62 -0.08
N ASP A 156 11.43 -4.68 -0.81
CA ASP A 156 11.87 -4.59 -2.21
C ASP A 156 10.74 -4.10 -3.11
N ALA A 157 9.53 -4.63 -2.91
CA ALA A 157 8.35 -4.22 -3.67
C ALA A 157 7.95 -2.76 -3.38
N MET A 158 8.02 -2.32 -2.11
CA MET A 158 7.79 -0.91 -1.77
C MET A 158 8.86 0.00 -2.39
N GLU A 159 10.15 -0.39 -2.32
CA GLU A 159 11.24 0.38 -2.91
C GLU A 159 11.11 0.49 -4.42
N PHE A 160 10.63 -0.55 -5.11
CA PHE A 160 10.31 -0.52 -6.55
C PHE A 160 9.38 0.65 -6.89
N TRP A 161 8.27 0.83 -6.18
CA TRP A 161 7.34 1.93 -6.44
C TRP A 161 7.94 3.31 -6.15
N VAL A 162 8.77 3.42 -5.11
CA VAL A 162 9.44 4.69 -4.79
C VAL A 162 10.50 5.05 -5.82
N ARG A 163 11.32 4.06 -6.22
CA ARG A 163 12.49 4.29 -7.05
C ARG A 163 12.14 4.43 -8.53
N GLU A 164 11.29 3.51 -9.03
CA GLU A 164 11.00 3.42 -10.45
C GLU A 164 9.77 4.24 -10.84
N HIS A 165 8.81 4.40 -9.92
CA HIS A 165 7.52 5.04 -10.20
C HIS A 165 7.26 6.30 -9.36
N SER A 166 8.26 6.77 -8.61
CA SER A 166 8.29 8.07 -7.93
C SER A 166 7.16 8.34 -6.92
N VAL A 167 6.51 7.31 -6.36
CA VAL A 167 5.48 7.49 -5.34
C VAL A 167 6.06 8.20 -4.10
N ASP A 168 5.22 8.97 -3.40
CA ASP A 168 5.63 9.82 -2.28
C ASP A 168 5.43 9.15 -0.93
N GLY A 169 4.79 7.99 -0.91
CA GLY A 169 4.58 7.25 0.32
C GLY A 169 3.54 6.15 0.22
N PHE A 170 3.17 5.63 1.38
CA PHE A 170 2.23 4.52 1.50
C PHE A 170 1.24 4.75 2.64
N ARG A 171 -0.01 4.35 2.40
CA ARG A 171 -0.97 4.05 3.47
C ARG A 171 -0.89 2.55 3.73
N CYS A 172 -0.55 2.19 4.95
CA CYS A 172 -0.31 0.81 5.35
C CYS A 172 -1.58 0.21 5.93
N ASP A 173 -2.20 -0.67 5.15
CA ASP A 173 -3.41 -1.40 5.51
C ASP A 173 -3.19 -2.26 6.75
N MET A 174 -4.13 -2.18 7.72
CA MET A 174 -4.11 -2.97 8.96
C MET A 174 -2.72 -3.07 9.58
N ALA A 175 -2.02 -1.94 9.67
CA ALA A 175 -0.59 -1.89 10.03
C ALA A 175 -0.27 -2.53 11.39
N MET A 176 -1.23 -2.53 12.34
CA MET A 176 -1.10 -3.16 13.65
C MET A 176 -0.98 -4.69 13.60
N LEU A 177 -1.33 -5.34 12.49
CA LEU A 177 -1.23 -6.79 12.31
C LEU A 177 0.14 -7.25 11.83
N VAL A 178 1.04 -6.32 11.57
CA VAL A 178 2.39 -6.55 11.06
C VAL A 178 3.40 -6.02 12.09
N PRO A 179 4.54 -6.72 12.34
CA PRO A 179 5.51 -6.30 13.33
C PRO A 179 5.98 -4.86 13.13
N ILE A 180 6.01 -4.08 14.18
CA ILE A 180 6.44 -2.67 14.15
C ILE A 180 7.89 -2.53 13.67
N GLU A 181 8.71 -3.52 13.97
CA GLU A 181 10.11 -3.58 13.54
C GLU A 181 10.24 -3.62 12.01
N PHE A 182 9.34 -4.37 11.34
CA PHE A 182 9.27 -4.37 9.87
C PHE A 182 8.99 -2.97 9.34
N TRP A 183 8.00 -2.28 9.89
CA TRP A 183 7.67 -0.92 9.46
C TRP A 183 8.82 0.05 9.68
N ASN A 184 9.48 -0.05 10.82
CA ASN A 184 10.63 0.80 11.15
C ASN A 184 11.80 0.57 10.20
N GLU A 185 12.18 -0.69 9.95
CA GLU A 185 13.26 -1.03 9.01
C GLU A 185 12.92 -0.57 7.59
N THR A 186 11.69 -0.83 7.16
CA THR A 186 11.23 -0.49 5.81
C THR A 186 11.17 1.03 5.62
N ALA A 187 10.59 1.77 6.56
CA ALA A 187 10.55 3.23 6.49
C ALA A 187 11.95 3.85 6.45
N GLN A 188 12.90 3.35 7.26
CA GLN A 188 14.27 3.80 7.21
C GLN A 188 14.94 3.51 5.86
N ARG A 189 14.69 2.32 5.30
CA ARG A 189 15.20 1.93 3.99
C ARG A 189 14.67 2.85 2.89
N LEU A 190 13.36 3.07 2.84
CA LEU A 190 12.70 3.89 1.84
C LEU A 190 13.11 5.37 1.92
N ARG A 191 13.32 5.91 3.12
CA ARG A 191 13.80 7.29 3.31
C ARG A 191 15.25 7.52 2.87
N ARG A 192 16.05 6.48 2.71
CA ARG A 192 17.36 6.60 2.04
C ARG A 192 17.23 6.85 0.55
N VAL A 193 16.13 6.40 -0.06
CA VAL A 193 15.81 6.61 -1.47
C VAL A 193 15.10 7.96 -1.65
N LYS A 194 14.08 8.22 -0.81
CA LYS A 194 13.26 9.44 -0.85
C LYS A 194 13.10 10.00 0.57
N PRO A 195 13.92 11.00 0.95
CA PRO A 195 13.96 11.52 2.34
C PRO A 195 12.62 12.06 2.85
N ASP A 196 11.78 12.60 1.97
CA ASP A 196 10.47 13.17 2.27
C ASP A 196 9.30 12.16 2.11
N LEU A 197 9.63 10.85 2.09
CA LEU A 197 8.64 9.79 2.00
C LEU A 197 7.72 9.77 3.23
N PHE A 198 6.41 9.65 2.98
CA PHE A 198 5.38 9.60 4.00
C PHE A 198 4.85 8.18 4.20
N MET A 199 4.64 7.80 5.47
CA MET A 199 4.02 6.52 5.84
C MET A 199 2.80 6.81 6.72
N LEU A 200 1.63 6.37 6.28
CA LEU A 200 0.36 6.51 6.99
C LEU A 200 -0.10 5.12 7.45
N ALA A 201 -0.24 4.91 8.75
CA ALA A 201 -0.73 3.63 9.27
C ALA A 201 -2.25 3.66 9.46
N GLU A 202 -2.93 2.62 8.98
CA GLU A 202 -4.24 2.28 9.51
C GLU A 202 -4.06 1.44 10.78
N ALA A 203 -4.47 1.99 11.93
CA ALA A 203 -4.38 1.32 13.21
C ALA A 203 -5.46 1.83 14.16
N GLU A 204 -6.17 0.91 14.80
CA GLU A 204 -7.16 1.22 15.85
C GLU A 204 -6.48 1.39 17.22
N GLU A 205 -5.31 0.77 17.41
CA GLU A 205 -4.53 0.84 18.64
C GLU A 205 -3.27 1.70 18.45
N THR A 206 -2.84 2.37 19.51
CA THR A 206 -1.53 3.03 19.51
C THR A 206 -0.46 1.95 19.46
N PHE A 207 0.42 1.97 18.46
CA PHE A 207 1.66 1.22 18.48
C PHE A 207 2.50 1.73 19.65
N SER A 208 2.44 1.05 20.81
CA SER A 208 3.37 1.33 21.90
C SER A 208 4.71 0.71 21.53
N THR A 209 5.60 1.52 21.00
CA THR A 209 7.01 1.16 20.99
C THR A 209 7.44 1.15 22.45
N GLY A 210 7.90 0.02 22.98
CA GLY A 210 8.38 -0.14 24.35
C GLY A 210 9.65 0.65 24.66
N GLU A 211 10.02 1.61 23.84
CA GLU A 211 11.10 2.57 23.99
C GLU A 211 10.59 3.99 23.72
N PRO A 212 10.90 4.98 24.60
CA PRO A 212 10.34 6.34 24.50
C PRO A 212 10.90 7.20 23.34
N SER A 213 11.58 6.63 22.36
CA SER A 213 12.37 7.41 21.39
C SER A 213 11.99 7.24 19.90
N THR A 214 10.90 6.57 19.54
CA THR A 214 10.57 6.44 18.13
C THR A 214 9.07 6.68 17.86
N PRO A 215 8.65 7.88 17.47
CA PRO A 215 7.33 8.09 16.89
C PRO A 215 7.34 7.64 15.44
N ALA A 216 7.22 6.34 15.20
CA ALA A 216 6.90 5.83 13.90
C ALA A 216 5.36 5.76 13.81
N MET A 217 4.78 6.36 12.80
CA MET A 217 3.37 6.26 12.41
C MET A 217 2.37 6.74 13.50
N ARG A 218 2.00 8.00 13.48
CA ARG A 218 0.78 8.50 14.10
C ARG A 218 -0.11 9.08 13.02
N GLY A 219 -1.10 8.34 12.61
CA GLY A 219 -2.24 8.82 11.86
C GLY A 219 -3.45 8.03 12.33
N ARG A 220 -4.39 8.68 13.02
CA ARG A 220 -5.74 8.11 13.17
C ARG A 220 -6.51 8.48 11.91
N CYS A 221 -6.89 7.49 11.11
CA CYS A 221 -8.01 7.64 10.23
C CYS A 221 -9.25 7.23 11.05
N THR A 222 -10.01 8.20 11.55
CA THR A 222 -11.37 7.95 12.03
C THR A 222 -12.28 8.11 10.84
N THR A 223 -12.94 7.03 10.46
CA THR A 223 -14.14 7.04 9.59
C THR A 223 -15.25 7.86 10.21
#